data_cfcad4488699fa6eeaf249583601c937
#
_entry.id   cfcad4488699fa6eeaf249583601c937
#
_cell.length_a   1.000
_cell.length_b   1.000
_cell.length_c   1.000
_cell.angle_alpha   90.00
_cell.angle_beta   90.00
_cell.angle_gamma   90.00
#
_symmetry.space_group_name_H-M   'P 1'
#
loop_
_entity.id
_entity.type
_entity.pdbx_description
1 polymer ?
#
loop_
_entity_poly.entity_id
_entity_poly.type
_entity_poly.pdbx_seq_one_letter_code
_entity_poly.pdbx_strand_id
1 'polypeptide(L)'
;MKFDLHFRLVRDAETIGVKPAGRKHGCSVKTVRKWLRRWIDSGRSRHSLLDRSRAPHSCPHKTPERVERQIVRERNKAPCLGARRLKDFCDIPASQSAIARVLRDKGLVRKRRKKHEKKRDMRAVKARFSPFEENQVDVKYLCDIPYYVEQTWRNPALPQFEYTWRDVKTGGLFLGFANELNEANACCFAAAVGAHLARTGFTLHGRSTVQTDNGSEFSGAERKARNDRGFTHLVESTLGAQHRFIPPGRKNHQADVETVHDRIEEEFFNLERFADRKNFFLKASAWQLWWNTTRKNSYKANRTPDQILLQDKPQRDPKVWFLQAMDLDDLLARRANNKTRSKSAKGGYYVPALPGFPTACPSRPCGRS
;
A
#
# COMPACT_ATOMS: atom_id res chain seq x y z
N MET A 1 24.56 36.74 -15.09
CA MET A 1 24.79 36.42 -16.55
C MET A 1 24.29 37.53 -17.48
N LYS A 2 23.00 37.93 -17.58
CA LYS A 2 22.59 39.03 -18.51
C LYS A 2 23.10 40.42 -18.09
N PHE A 3 23.17 40.68 -16.82
CA PHE A 3 23.71 41.90 -16.25
C PHE A 3 25.16 42.14 -16.65
N ASP A 4 26.01 41.15 -16.55
CA ASP A 4 27.45 41.25 -16.93
C ASP A 4 27.63 41.55 -18.41
N LEU A 5 26.74 41.00 -19.25
CA LEU A 5 26.75 41.25 -20.68
C LEU A 5 26.42 42.74 -20.97
N HIS A 6 25.40 43.30 -20.33
CA HIS A 6 25.01 44.71 -20.50
C HIS A 6 26.13 45.65 -20.01
N PHE A 7 26.78 45.31 -18.89
CA PHE A 7 27.88 46.09 -18.36
C PHE A 7 29.09 46.11 -19.29
N ARG A 8 29.50 44.95 -19.81
CA ARG A 8 30.60 44.87 -20.82
C ARG A 8 30.26 45.63 -22.10
N LEU A 9 29.01 45.46 -22.59
CA LEU A 9 28.51 46.16 -23.78
C LEU A 9 28.64 47.68 -23.66
N VAL A 10 28.21 48.22 -22.50
CA VAL A 10 28.24 49.66 -22.27
C VAL A 10 29.66 50.19 -22.10
N ARG A 11 30.53 49.47 -21.38
CA ARG A 11 31.95 49.79 -21.23
C ARG A 11 32.67 49.81 -22.60
N ASP A 12 32.47 48.78 -23.41
CA ASP A 12 33.00 48.74 -24.77
C ASP A 12 32.45 49.88 -25.64
N ALA A 13 31.15 50.24 -25.50
CA ALA A 13 30.54 51.31 -26.24
C ALA A 13 31.13 52.70 -25.87
N GLU A 14 31.52 52.92 -24.62
CA GLU A 14 32.25 54.13 -24.18
C GLU A 14 33.67 54.18 -24.71
N THR A 15 34.36 53.03 -24.83
CA THR A 15 35.76 52.97 -25.19
C THR A 15 36.00 52.94 -26.70
N ILE A 16 35.31 52.08 -27.43
CA ILE A 16 35.52 51.82 -28.86
C ILE A 16 34.42 52.38 -29.77
N GLY A 17 33.36 52.92 -29.15
CA GLY A 17 32.20 53.48 -29.85
C GLY A 17 31.05 52.47 -30.07
N VAL A 18 29.86 53.02 -30.38
CA VAL A 18 28.61 52.27 -30.45
C VAL A 18 28.57 51.20 -31.54
N LYS A 19 29.07 51.52 -32.75
CA LYS A 19 29.06 50.60 -33.89
C LYS A 19 30.03 49.42 -33.71
N PRO A 20 31.29 49.63 -33.30
CA PRO A 20 32.23 48.55 -33.01
C PRO A 20 31.76 47.67 -31.84
N ALA A 21 31.24 48.27 -30.75
CA ALA A 21 30.68 47.52 -29.64
C ALA A 21 29.51 46.63 -30.05
N GLY A 22 28.63 47.10 -30.92
CA GLY A 22 27.52 46.29 -31.48
C GLY A 22 28.04 45.06 -32.25
N ARG A 23 29.10 45.23 -33.07
CA ARG A 23 29.73 44.12 -33.79
C ARG A 23 30.41 43.13 -32.83
N LYS A 24 31.14 43.62 -31.85
CA LYS A 24 31.86 42.79 -30.85
C LYS A 24 30.91 41.92 -30.02
N HIS A 25 29.76 42.46 -29.66
CA HIS A 25 28.75 41.76 -28.83
C HIS A 25 27.60 41.13 -29.63
N GLY A 26 27.67 41.12 -30.95
CA GLY A 26 26.64 40.52 -31.80
C GLY A 26 25.25 41.15 -31.65
N CYS A 27 25.16 42.42 -31.32
CA CYS A 27 23.89 43.09 -31.11
C CYS A 27 23.69 44.36 -31.97
N SER A 28 22.41 44.75 -32.16
CA SER A 28 22.10 45.91 -32.99
C SER A 28 22.59 47.22 -32.35
N VAL A 29 22.96 48.18 -33.22
CA VAL A 29 23.32 49.55 -32.80
C VAL A 29 22.23 50.20 -31.94
N LYS A 30 20.96 49.89 -32.22
CA LYS A 30 19.80 50.34 -31.42
C LYS A 30 19.86 49.80 -30.00
N THR A 31 20.23 48.55 -29.83
CA THR A 31 20.39 47.92 -28.52
C THR A 31 21.53 48.55 -27.73
N VAL A 32 22.68 48.77 -28.36
CA VAL A 32 23.82 49.46 -27.71
C VAL A 32 23.44 50.85 -27.24
N ARG A 33 22.82 51.67 -28.13
CA ARG A 33 22.36 53.03 -27.79
C ARG A 33 21.38 53.03 -26.64
N LYS A 34 20.46 52.05 -26.61
CA LYS A 34 19.45 51.91 -25.52
C LYS A 34 20.14 51.70 -24.15
N TRP A 35 21.12 50.81 -24.09
CA TRP A 35 21.79 50.50 -22.83
C TRP A 35 22.79 51.61 -22.45
N LEU A 36 23.49 52.20 -23.41
CA LEU A 36 24.38 53.31 -23.17
C LEU A 36 23.63 54.55 -22.64
N ARG A 37 22.47 54.89 -23.23
CA ARG A 37 21.61 55.98 -22.74
C ARG A 37 21.19 55.72 -21.30
N ARG A 38 20.67 54.55 -21.00
CA ARG A 38 20.29 54.21 -19.64
C ARG A 38 21.44 54.32 -18.63
N TRP A 39 22.61 53.94 -19.04
CA TRP A 39 23.82 54.04 -18.25
C TRP A 39 24.19 55.52 -17.94
N ILE A 40 24.21 56.36 -18.95
CA ILE A 40 24.54 57.78 -18.85
C ILE A 40 23.47 58.52 -18.02
N ASP A 41 22.15 58.35 -18.37
CA ASP A 41 21.03 58.99 -17.71
C ASP A 41 20.94 58.65 -16.22
N SER A 42 21.46 57.52 -15.79
CA SER A 42 21.46 57.08 -14.40
C SER A 42 22.73 57.48 -13.61
N GLY A 43 23.58 58.36 -14.16
CA GLY A 43 24.87 58.67 -13.56
C GLY A 43 25.82 57.50 -13.47
N ARG A 44 25.79 56.62 -14.47
CA ARG A 44 26.59 55.37 -14.53
C ARG A 44 26.32 54.35 -13.44
N SER A 45 25.08 54.30 -12.99
CA SER A 45 24.63 53.31 -11.99
C SER A 45 24.49 51.90 -12.58
N ARG A 46 25.12 50.89 -11.98
CA ARG A 46 25.00 49.50 -12.37
C ARG A 46 23.55 48.98 -12.34
N HIS A 47 22.71 49.53 -11.44
CA HIS A 47 21.27 49.16 -11.34
C HIS A 47 20.49 49.47 -12.62
N SER A 48 20.88 50.49 -13.40
CA SER A 48 20.23 50.84 -14.66
C SER A 48 20.33 49.81 -15.75
N LEU A 49 21.33 48.90 -15.64
CA LEU A 49 21.59 47.82 -16.59
C LEU A 49 20.78 46.53 -16.29
N LEU A 50 20.02 46.51 -15.22
CA LEU A 50 19.07 45.42 -14.95
C LEU A 50 17.90 45.49 -15.92
N ASP A 51 17.37 44.30 -16.30
CA ASP A 51 16.16 44.23 -17.08
C ASP A 51 14.97 44.80 -16.25
N ARG A 52 14.24 45.73 -16.84
CA ARG A 52 13.01 46.26 -16.25
C ARG A 52 11.90 45.23 -16.38
N SER A 53 10.97 45.21 -15.42
CA SER A 53 9.77 44.41 -15.51
C SER A 53 9.02 44.69 -16.82
N ARG A 54 8.60 43.66 -17.49
CA ARG A 54 7.74 43.74 -18.70
C ARG A 54 6.26 43.67 -18.35
N ALA A 55 5.94 43.59 -17.06
CA ALA A 55 4.56 43.59 -16.61
C ALA A 55 3.88 44.93 -16.98
N PRO A 56 2.63 44.91 -17.45
CA PRO A 56 1.88 46.12 -17.73
C PRO A 56 1.70 46.93 -16.44
N HIS A 57 1.79 48.28 -16.58
CA HIS A 57 1.61 49.20 -15.43
C HIS A 57 0.18 49.19 -14.89
N SER A 58 -0.80 48.85 -15.71
CA SER A 58 -2.21 48.72 -15.34
C SER A 58 -2.77 47.41 -15.83
N CYS A 59 -3.54 46.74 -15.00
CA CYS A 59 -4.25 45.51 -15.31
C CYS A 59 -5.76 45.70 -14.97
N PRO A 60 -6.57 46.30 -15.87
CA PRO A 60 -7.98 46.61 -15.60
C PRO A 60 -8.82 45.41 -15.17
N HIS A 61 -8.46 44.22 -15.67
CA HIS A 61 -9.15 42.94 -15.36
C HIS A 61 -8.55 42.17 -14.15
N LYS A 62 -7.68 42.81 -13.39
CA LYS A 62 -7.17 42.19 -12.16
C LYS A 62 -8.31 42.07 -11.14
N THR A 63 -8.36 40.93 -10.46
CA THR A 63 -9.33 40.69 -9.39
C THR A 63 -9.20 41.79 -8.33
N PRO A 64 -10.29 42.47 -7.93
CA PRO A 64 -10.23 43.52 -6.89
C PRO A 64 -9.66 42.98 -5.58
N GLU A 65 -8.90 43.79 -4.88
CA GLU A 65 -8.23 43.37 -3.64
C GLU A 65 -9.22 42.90 -2.57
N ARG A 66 -10.41 43.47 -2.52
CA ARG A 66 -11.49 43.03 -1.61
C ARG A 66 -11.86 41.57 -1.88
N VAL A 67 -11.96 41.20 -3.16
CA VAL A 67 -12.30 39.82 -3.57
C VAL A 67 -11.12 38.87 -3.33
N GLU A 68 -9.88 39.34 -3.57
CA GLU A 68 -8.69 38.53 -3.23
C GLU A 68 -8.65 38.23 -1.72
N ARG A 69 -8.88 39.22 -0.86
CA ARG A 69 -8.97 39.03 0.58
C ARG A 69 -10.09 38.07 1.00
N GLN A 70 -11.24 38.14 0.34
CA GLN A 70 -12.34 37.19 0.57
C GLN A 70 -11.92 35.78 0.23
N ILE A 71 -11.30 35.58 -0.94
CA ILE A 71 -10.80 34.25 -1.38
C ILE A 71 -9.82 33.66 -0.34
N VAL A 72 -8.87 34.45 0.12
CA VAL A 72 -7.87 34.02 1.10
C VAL A 72 -8.54 33.67 2.43
N ARG A 73 -9.48 34.49 2.90
CA ARG A 73 -10.21 34.25 4.15
C ARG A 73 -11.00 32.95 4.10
N GLU A 74 -11.80 32.74 3.05
CA GLU A 74 -12.60 31.51 2.91
C GLU A 74 -11.71 30.28 2.71
N ARG A 75 -10.58 30.41 2.01
CA ARG A 75 -9.60 29.34 1.89
C ARG A 75 -8.95 28.94 3.23
N ASN A 76 -8.68 29.93 4.10
CA ASN A 76 -8.11 29.66 5.42
C ASN A 76 -9.11 28.99 6.37
N LYS A 77 -10.41 29.37 6.29
CA LYS A 77 -11.48 28.68 7.02
C LYS A 77 -11.65 27.22 6.59
N ALA A 78 -11.55 26.95 5.29
CA ALA A 78 -11.73 25.62 4.73
C ALA A 78 -10.56 25.21 3.80
N PRO A 79 -9.42 24.80 4.35
CA PRO A 79 -8.22 24.49 3.57
C PRO A 79 -8.35 23.31 2.59
N CYS A 80 -9.43 22.54 2.68
CA CYS A 80 -9.73 21.43 1.78
C CYS A 80 -10.40 21.86 0.47
N LEU A 81 -11.02 23.05 0.41
CA LEU A 81 -11.77 23.51 -0.76
C LEU A 81 -10.83 24.06 -1.84
N GLY A 82 -10.88 23.47 -3.05
CA GLY A 82 -10.23 24.01 -4.23
C GLY A 82 -11.02 25.16 -4.88
N ALA A 83 -10.47 25.81 -5.90
CA ALA A 83 -11.07 26.97 -6.54
C ALA A 83 -12.53 26.77 -6.99
N ARG A 84 -12.85 25.58 -7.56
CA ARG A 84 -14.22 25.23 -7.96
C ARG A 84 -15.17 25.24 -6.76
N ARG A 85 -14.82 24.49 -5.70
CA ARG A 85 -15.66 24.39 -4.52
C ARG A 85 -15.78 25.70 -3.74
N LEU A 86 -14.70 26.52 -3.70
CA LEU A 86 -14.78 27.87 -3.13
C LEU A 86 -15.78 28.75 -3.87
N LYS A 87 -15.84 28.64 -5.22
CA LYS A 87 -16.86 29.35 -5.99
C LYS A 87 -18.27 28.82 -5.70
N ASP A 88 -18.43 27.50 -5.64
CA ASP A 88 -19.74 26.84 -5.49
C ASP A 88 -20.33 27.04 -4.07
N PHE A 89 -19.49 27.19 -3.04
CA PHE A 89 -19.95 27.21 -1.63
C PHE A 89 -19.82 28.57 -0.93
N CYS A 90 -19.10 29.54 -1.48
CA CYS A 90 -18.70 30.74 -0.74
C CYS A 90 -19.08 32.06 -1.43
N ASP A 91 -20.08 32.15 -2.27
CA ASP A 91 -20.59 33.35 -2.97
C ASP A 91 -19.50 34.40 -3.32
N ILE A 92 -18.40 33.91 -3.91
CA ILE A 92 -17.27 34.76 -4.30
C ILE A 92 -17.55 35.36 -5.68
N PRO A 93 -17.60 36.70 -5.82
CA PRO A 93 -17.87 37.35 -7.11
C PRO A 93 -16.65 37.33 -8.04
N ALA A 94 -16.18 36.13 -8.35
CA ALA A 94 -15.04 35.88 -9.23
C ALA A 94 -15.22 34.57 -10.00
N SER A 95 -14.60 34.50 -11.19
CA SER A 95 -14.58 33.24 -11.94
C SER A 95 -13.69 32.20 -11.25
N GLN A 96 -13.96 30.92 -11.49
CA GLN A 96 -13.13 29.82 -10.99
C GLN A 96 -11.63 30.02 -11.35
N SER A 97 -11.36 30.50 -12.57
CA SER A 97 -10.00 30.78 -13.05
C SER A 97 -9.32 31.92 -12.27
N ALA A 98 -10.09 32.97 -11.93
CA ALA A 98 -9.60 34.08 -11.10
C ALA A 98 -9.29 33.61 -9.69
N ILE A 99 -10.16 32.83 -9.06
CA ILE A 99 -9.93 32.22 -7.74
C ILE A 99 -8.67 31.33 -7.77
N ALA A 100 -8.53 30.46 -8.79
CA ALA A 100 -7.36 29.60 -8.93
C ALA A 100 -6.05 30.38 -9.08
N ARG A 101 -6.07 31.52 -9.80
CA ARG A 101 -4.93 32.40 -9.95
C ARG A 101 -4.56 33.02 -8.59
N VAL A 102 -5.51 33.62 -7.89
CA VAL A 102 -5.28 34.23 -6.57
C VAL A 102 -4.70 33.21 -5.58
N LEU A 103 -5.26 31.98 -5.52
CA LEU A 103 -4.75 30.93 -4.66
C LEU A 103 -3.29 30.54 -5.00
N ARG A 104 -2.93 30.56 -6.28
CA ARG A 104 -1.58 30.29 -6.76
C ARG A 104 -0.63 31.42 -6.37
N ASP A 105 -1.00 32.66 -6.63
CA ASP A 105 -0.21 33.85 -6.39
C ASP A 105 0.06 34.04 -4.87
N LYS A 106 -0.90 33.65 -4.03
CA LYS A 106 -0.75 33.67 -2.56
C LYS A 106 -0.14 32.38 -1.98
N GLY A 107 0.32 31.44 -2.81
CA GLY A 107 0.95 30.19 -2.35
C GLY A 107 0.00 29.22 -1.63
N LEU A 108 -1.33 29.41 -1.76
CA LEU A 108 -2.35 28.61 -1.08
C LEU A 108 -2.76 27.34 -1.83
N VAL A 109 -2.10 27.03 -2.95
CA VAL A 109 -2.30 25.80 -3.70
C VAL A 109 -1.46 24.70 -3.12
N ARG A 110 -2.10 23.68 -2.54
CA ARG A 110 -1.39 22.47 -2.11
C ARG A 110 -0.93 21.66 -3.32
N LYS A 111 0.37 21.41 -3.43
CA LYS A 111 0.89 20.46 -4.43
C LYS A 111 0.28 19.08 -4.17
N ARG A 112 -0.38 18.52 -5.17
CA ARG A 112 -0.93 17.16 -5.09
C ARG A 112 0.25 16.18 -5.08
N ARG A 113 0.38 15.40 -4.01
CA ARG A 113 1.44 14.38 -3.93
C ARG A 113 1.23 13.36 -5.06
N LYS A 114 2.30 13.03 -5.76
CA LYS A 114 2.27 12.06 -6.85
C LYS A 114 2.04 10.64 -6.31
N LYS A 115 1.43 9.77 -7.11
CA LYS A 115 1.12 8.38 -6.71
C LYS A 115 2.36 7.63 -6.21
N HIS A 116 3.52 7.84 -6.84
CA HIS A 116 4.77 7.20 -6.44
C HIS A 116 5.32 7.70 -5.09
N GLU A 117 5.11 8.97 -4.72
CA GLU A 117 5.51 9.52 -3.42
C GLU A 117 4.72 8.87 -2.29
N LYS A 118 3.39 8.74 -2.47
CA LYS A 118 2.52 8.03 -1.52
C LYS A 118 2.92 6.56 -1.37
N LYS A 119 3.22 5.88 -2.49
CA LYS A 119 3.69 4.49 -2.45
C LYS A 119 5.02 4.35 -1.71
N ARG A 120 5.94 5.30 -1.87
CA ARG A 120 7.22 5.33 -1.15
C ARG A 120 7.02 5.46 0.35
N ASP A 121 6.13 6.35 0.78
CA ASP A 121 5.83 6.55 2.19
C ASP A 121 5.21 5.30 2.82
N MET A 122 4.27 4.67 2.13
CA MET A 122 3.68 3.41 2.60
C MET A 122 4.71 2.28 2.71
N ARG A 123 5.70 2.22 1.81
CA ARG A 123 6.82 1.27 1.94
C ARG A 123 7.63 1.52 3.21
N ALA A 124 7.92 2.79 3.52
CA ALA A 124 8.65 3.17 4.73
C ALA A 124 7.88 2.79 6.00
N VAL A 125 6.56 2.96 6.00
CA VAL A 125 5.69 2.53 7.11
C VAL A 125 5.74 1.00 7.26
N LYS A 126 5.52 0.25 6.17
CA LYS A 126 5.53 -1.22 6.18
C LYS A 126 6.88 -1.81 6.56
N ALA A 127 7.98 -1.12 6.24
CA ALA A 127 9.31 -1.55 6.61
C ALA A 127 9.60 -1.48 8.13
N ARG A 128 8.79 -0.75 8.90
CA ARG A 128 8.95 -0.62 10.36
C ARG A 128 8.34 -1.77 11.14
N PHE A 129 7.42 -2.54 10.54
CA PHE A 129 6.84 -3.70 11.19
C PHE A 129 7.90 -4.77 11.46
N SER A 130 7.70 -5.57 12.48
CA SER A 130 8.40 -6.82 12.68
C SER A 130 7.81 -7.92 11.78
N PRO A 131 8.56 -8.98 11.45
CA PRO A 131 8.00 -10.12 10.74
C PRO A 131 6.78 -10.70 11.47
N PHE A 132 5.70 -10.96 10.71
CA PHE A 132 4.41 -11.46 11.18
C PHE A 132 3.66 -10.55 12.19
N GLU A 133 4.06 -9.28 12.30
CA GLU A 133 3.35 -8.29 13.11
C GLU A 133 2.07 -7.81 12.41
N GLU A 134 2.13 -7.51 11.12
CA GLU A 134 0.97 -7.12 10.33
C GLU A 134 0.74 -8.14 9.21
N ASN A 135 -0.38 -8.85 9.26
CA ASN A 135 -0.75 -9.90 8.34
C ASN A 135 -2.04 -9.56 7.61
N GLN A 136 -2.12 -9.92 6.33
CA GLN A 136 -3.33 -9.82 5.53
C GLN A 136 -3.79 -11.21 5.12
N VAL A 137 -5.07 -11.48 5.32
CA VAL A 137 -5.71 -12.73 4.91
C VAL A 137 -6.88 -12.40 3.98
N ASP A 138 -6.94 -13.10 2.88
CA ASP A 138 -7.96 -12.88 1.84
C ASP A 138 -8.24 -14.17 1.08
N VAL A 139 -9.38 -14.20 0.38
CA VAL A 139 -9.76 -15.34 -0.45
C VAL A 139 -9.90 -14.91 -1.90
N LYS A 140 -9.27 -15.68 -2.81
CA LYS A 140 -9.40 -15.52 -4.26
C LYS A 140 -10.33 -16.59 -4.82
N TYR A 141 -11.26 -16.15 -5.66
CA TYR A 141 -12.10 -17.03 -6.47
C TYR A 141 -11.30 -17.51 -7.68
N LEU A 142 -11.11 -18.83 -7.81
CA LEU A 142 -10.37 -19.39 -8.92
C LEU A 142 -11.23 -19.56 -10.18
N CYS A 143 -12.56 -19.52 -10.01
CA CYS A 143 -13.50 -19.52 -11.15
C CYS A 143 -13.42 -18.24 -12.00
N ASP A 144 -12.77 -17.18 -11.51
CA ASP A 144 -12.54 -15.93 -12.25
C ASP A 144 -11.35 -16.02 -13.23
N ILE A 145 -10.59 -17.15 -13.21
CA ILE A 145 -9.40 -17.36 -14.03
C ILE A 145 -9.75 -18.30 -15.20
N PRO A 146 -9.93 -17.79 -16.44
CA PRO A 146 -10.44 -18.58 -17.56
C PRO A 146 -9.60 -19.83 -17.85
N TYR A 147 -8.28 -19.71 -17.86
CA TYR A 147 -7.36 -20.82 -18.12
C TYR A 147 -7.44 -21.95 -17.07
N TYR A 148 -7.72 -21.58 -15.82
CA TYR A 148 -7.90 -22.55 -14.74
C TYR A 148 -9.28 -23.20 -14.78
N VAL A 149 -10.33 -22.45 -15.07
CA VAL A 149 -11.71 -22.94 -15.18
C VAL A 149 -11.85 -24.04 -16.23
N GLU A 150 -11.20 -23.90 -17.38
CA GLU A 150 -11.19 -24.98 -18.39
C GLU A 150 -10.63 -26.30 -17.84
N GLN A 151 -9.68 -26.23 -16.91
CA GLN A 151 -9.10 -27.41 -16.28
C GLN A 151 -10.04 -28.01 -15.23
N THR A 152 -10.81 -27.16 -14.49
CA THR A 152 -11.80 -27.66 -13.52
C THR A 152 -12.97 -28.40 -14.18
N TRP A 153 -13.35 -28.05 -15.41
CA TRP A 153 -14.36 -28.79 -16.16
C TRP A 153 -13.90 -30.22 -16.50
N ARG A 154 -12.61 -30.40 -16.76
CA ARG A 154 -12.01 -31.71 -17.02
C ARG A 154 -11.69 -32.50 -15.76
N ASN A 155 -11.42 -31.77 -14.66
CA ASN A 155 -11.09 -32.32 -13.35
C ASN A 155 -11.81 -31.56 -12.25
N PRO A 156 -13.07 -31.91 -11.93
CA PRO A 156 -13.88 -31.26 -10.90
C PRO A 156 -13.32 -31.36 -9.47
N ALA A 157 -12.31 -32.21 -9.25
CA ALA A 157 -11.65 -32.34 -7.95
C ALA A 157 -10.65 -31.20 -7.67
N LEU A 158 -10.35 -30.35 -8.65
CA LEU A 158 -9.48 -29.18 -8.46
C LEU A 158 -10.19 -28.13 -7.57
N PRO A 159 -9.45 -27.46 -6.65
CA PRO A 159 -10.05 -26.49 -5.72
C PRO A 159 -10.60 -25.26 -6.45
N GLN A 160 -11.59 -24.62 -5.83
CA GLN A 160 -12.27 -23.44 -6.38
C GLN A 160 -11.93 -22.13 -5.68
N PHE A 161 -11.37 -22.21 -4.47
CA PHE A 161 -11.03 -21.06 -3.64
C PHE A 161 -9.59 -21.17 -3.15
N GLU A 162 -8.85 -20.04 -3.22
CA GLU A 162 -7.52 -19.87 -2.66
C GLU A 162 -7.60 -18.99 -1.43
N TYR A 163 -7.15 -19.48 -0.30
CA TYR A 163 -6.95 -18.75 0.94
C TYR A 163 -5.48 -18.34 1.03
N THR A 164 -5.22 -17.04 1.14
CA THR A 164 -3.87 -16.48 1.18
C THR A 164 -3.63 -15.78 2.51
N TRP A 165 -2.58 -16.17 3.21
CA TRP A 165 -2.04 -15.45 4.37
C TRP A 165 -0.74 -14.78 3.95
N ARG A 166 -0.66 -13.45 4.11
CA ARG A 166 0.50 -12.69 3.71
C ARG A 166 1.05 -11.85 4.86
N ASP A 167 2.34 -11.99 5.16
CA ASP A 167 3.07 -11.07 6.03
C ASP A 167 3.43 -9.79 5.28
N VAL A 168 3.00 -8.64 5.82
CA VAL A 168 3.22 -7.33 5.20
C VAL A 168 4.69 -6.92 5.23
N LYS A 169 5.44 -7.29 6.28
CA LYS A 169 6.85 -6.93 6.45
C LYS A 169 7.75 -7.64 5.45
N THR A 170 7.76 -8.94 5.43
CA THR A 170 8.63 -9.72 4.55
C THR A 170 8.06 -9.85 3.15
N GLY A 171 6.72 -9.89 3.04
CA GLY A 171 6.01 -10.25 1.83
C GLY A 171 5.95 -11.76 1.61
N GLY A 172 6.26 -12.55 2.63
CA GLY A 172 6.08 -14.00 2.62
C GLY A 172 4.62 -14.38 2.69
N LEU A 173 4.29 -15.56 2.19
CA LEU A 173 2.92 -16.02 2.13
C LEU A 173 2.79 -17.52 2.43
N PHE A 174 1.56 -17.88 2.82
CA PHE A 174 1.08 -19.26 2.93
C PHE A 174 -0.24 -19.38 2.18
N LEU A 175 -0.45 -20.53 1.55
CA LEU A 175 -1.61 -20.83 0.71
C LEU A 175 -2.40 -22.00 1.27
N GLY A 176 -3.71 -21.90 1.21
CA GLY A 176 -4.65 -22.97 1.42
C GLY A 176 -5.68 -22.98 0.29
N PHE A 177 -6.21 -24.13 -0.04
CA PHE A 177 -7.18 -24.27 -1.13
C PHE A 177 -8.35 -25.15 -0.69
N ALA A 178 -9.55 -24.79 -1.15
CA ALA A 178 -10.79 -25.53 -0.83
C ALA A 178 -11.77 -25.53 -2.01
N ASN A 179 -12.74 -26.42 -1.95
CA ASN A 179 -13.87 -26.44 -2.89
C ASN A 179 -15.00 -25.53 -2.43
N GLU A 180 -15.02 -25.14 -1.14
CA GLU A 180 -16.07 -24.31 -0.56
C GLU A 180 -15.51 -23.07 0.12
N LEU A 181 -16.24 -21.94 -0.03
CA LEU A 181 -16.01 -20.70 0.70
C LEU A 181 -16.84 -20.74 1.98
N ASN A 182 -16.19 -21.00 3.09
CA ASN A 182 -16.86 -21.02 4.39
C ASN A 182 -15.92 -20.66 5.56
N GLU A 183 -16.50 -20.31 6.71
CA GLU A 183 -15.78 -19.95 7.92
C GLU A 183 -14.94 -21.11 8.48
N ALA A 184 -15.37 -22.35 8.31
CA ALA A 184 -14.63 -23.53 8.78
C ALA A 184 -13.28 -23.67 8.06
N ASN A 185 -13.26 -23.46 6.75
CA ASN A 185 -12.04 -23.43 5.95
C ASN A 185 -11.12 -22.28 6.35
N ALA A 186 -11.66 -21.06 6.53
CA ALA A 186 -10.89 -19.90 7.00
C ALA A 186 -10.27 -20.16 8.39
N CYS A 187 -11.03 -20.68 9.32
CA CYS A 187 -10.54 -21.07 10.65
C CYS A 187 -9.50 -22.19 10.59
N CYS A 188 -9.70 -23.21 9.74
CA CYS A 188 -8.76 -24.31 9.57
C CYS A 188 -7.42 -23.79 9.03
N PHE A 189 -7.47 -22.93 8.03
CA PHE A 189 -6.32 -22.29 7.43
C PHE A 189 -5.53 -21.44 8.43
N ALA A 190 -6.20 -20.49 9.10
CA ALA A 190 -5.57 -19.62 10.08
C ALA A 190 -4.95 -20.39 11.25
N ALA A 191 -5.64 -21.41 11.76
CA ALA A 191 -5.12 -22.27 12.82
C ALA A 191 -3.87 -23.04 12.38
N ALA A 192 -3.83 -23.55 11.15
CA ALA A 192 -2.68 -24.29 10.64
C ALA A 192 -1.46 -23.37 10.43
N VAL A 193 -1.68 -22.15 9.87
CA VAL A 193 -0.62 -21.14 9.73
C VAL A 193 -0.10 -20.72 11.10
N GLY A 194 -0.98 -20.36 12.05
CA GLY A 194 -0.58 -19.96 13.40
C GLY A 194 0.20 -21.05 14.15
N ALA A 195 -0.24 -22.30 14.06
CA ALA A 195 0.47 -23.44 14.65
C ALA A 195 1.85 -23.66 14.01
N HIS A 196 1.97 -23.48 12.70
CA HIS A 196 3.24 -23.59 11.99
C HIS A 196 4.19 -22.45 12.40
N LEU A 197 3.71 -21.21 12.44
CA LEU A 197 4.50 -20.08 12.90
C LEU A 197 5.01 -20.27 14.32
N ALA A 198 4.13 -20.71 15.25
CA ALA A 198 4.52 -20.98 16.63
C ALA A 198 5.63 -22.06 16.73
N ARG A 199 5.52 -23.15 15.95
CA ARG A 199 6.55 -24.21 15.91
C ARG A 199 7.90 -23.73 15.37
N THR A 200 7.91 -22.71 14.52
CA THR A 200 9.13 -22.12 13.94
C THR A 200 9.61 -20.87 14.67
N GLY A 201 9.08 -20.62 15.88
CA GLY A 201 9.52 -19.55 16.75
C GLY A 201 8.88 -18.17 16.48
N PHE A 202 7.79 -18.13 15.70
CA PHE A 202 7.03 -16.91 15.40
C PHE A 202 5.63 -16.97 16.02
N THR A 203 5.54 -16.83 17.33
CA THR A 203 4.24 -16.77 18.00
C THR A 203 3.58 -15.43 17.75
N LEU A 204 2.34 -15.45 17.26
CA LEU A 204 1.51 -14.26 17.18
C LEU A 204 1.17 -13.78 18.60
N HIS A 205 1.04 -12.50 18.80
CA HIS A 205 0.80 -11.88 20.11
C HIS A 205 -0.06 -10.62 19.97
N GLY A 206 -0.43 -9.99 21.09
CA GLY A 206 -1.36 -8.85 21.11
C GLY A 206 -0.97 -7.61 20.28
N ARG A 207 0.28 -7.54 19.78
CA ARG A 207 0.70 -6.53 18.78
C ARG A 207 0.55 -7.03 17.34
N SER A 208 0.42 -8.36 17.15
CA SER A 208 0.18 -8.91 15.82
C SER A 208 -1.23 -8.65 15.37
N THR A 209 -1.40 -8.23 14.13
CA THR A 209 -2.69 -7.97 13.51
C THR A 209 -2.92 -8.97 12.39
N VAL A 210 -4.14 -9.52 12.32
CA VAL A 210 -4.65 -10.28 11.19
C VAL A 210 -5.76 -9.47 10.55
N GLN A 211 -5.50 -8.91 9.39
CA GLN A 211 -6.43 -8.06 8.66
C GLN A 211 -7.15 -8.86 7.58
N THR A 212 -8.47 -8.77 7.55
CA THR A 212 -9.33 -9.38 6.53
C THR A 212 -10.28 -8.35 5.93
N ASP A 213 -10.94 -8.72 4.86
CA ASP A 213 -12.13 -8.01 4.41
C ASP A 213 -13.35 -8.37 5.28
N ASN A 214 -14.56 -7.91 4.85
CA ASN A 214 -15.81 -8.18 5.55
C ASN A 214 -16.54 -9.40 4.95
N GLY A 215 -15.83 -10.32 4.31
CA GLY A 215 -16.41 -11.54 3.75
C GLY A 215 -17.11 -12.40 4.82
N SER A 216 -18.09 -13.18 4.42
CA SER A 216 -18.85 -14.04 5.33
C SER A 216 -18.00 -15.12 5.98
N GLU A 217 -16.93 -15.55 5.31
CA GLU A 217 -15.93 -16.51 5.78
C GLU A 217 -15.10 -15.99 6.96
N PHE A 218 -15.03 -14.67 7.15
CA PHE A 218 -14.30 -14.02 8.25
C PHE A 218 -15.23 -13.39 9.28
N SER A 219 -16.44 -12.93 8.85
CA SER A 219 -17.39 -12.23 9.73
C SER A 219 -18.44 -13.15 10.34
N GLY A 220 -18.58 -14.38 9.82
CA GLY A 220 -19.66 -15.30 10.14
C GLY A 220 -21.01 -14.87 9.53
N ALA A 221 -21.97 -15.80 9.45
CA ALA A 221 -23.30 -15.53 8.89
C ALA A 221 -24.13 -14.56 9.74
N GLU A 222 -23.82 -14.40 11.03
CA GLU A 222 -24.52 -13.52 11.93
C GLU A 222 -23.58 -12.47 12.55
N ARG A 223 -23.61 -11.26 12.01
CA ARG A 223 -22.97 -10.06 12.60
C ARG A 223 -23.45 -9.73 14.03
N LYS A 224 -24.48 -10.41 14.53
CA LYS A 224 -25.19 -10.04 15.78
C LYS A 224 -24.77 -10.83 17.01
N ALA A 225 -24.12 -11.96 16.89
CA ALA A 225 -23.61 -12.68 18.05
C ALA A 225 -22.06 -12.59 18.03
N ARG A 226 -21.45 -11.94 19.01
CA ARG A 226 -20.08 -12.23 19.45
C ARG A 226 -20.07 -13.68 19.91
N ASN A 227 -20.08 -14.61 18.96
CA ASN A 227 -20.00 -16.02 19.29
C ASN A 227 -18.58 -16.31 19.74
N ASP A 228 -18.42 -16.99 20.85
CA ASP A 228 -17.19 -17.61 21.35
C ASP A 228 -16.64 -18.68 20.38
N ARG A 229 -17.06 -18.65 19.13
CA ARG A 229 -16.69 -19.55 18.03
C ARG A 229 -16.63 -18.73 16.75
N GLY A 230 -15.69 -19.03 15.88
CA GLY A 230 -15.56 -18.35 14.60
C GLY A 230 -14.16 -17.78 14.37
N PHE A 231 -13.98 -17.12 13.21
CA PHE A 231 -12.67 -16.65 12.78
C PHE A 231 -12.08 -15.61 13.73
N THR A 232 -12.86 -14.63 14.15
CA THR A 232 -12.39 -13.59 15.10
C THR A 232 -11.97 -14.22 16.43
N HIS A 233 -12.79 -15.10 16.99
CA HIS A 233 -12.45 -15.79 18.24
C HIS A 233 -11.17 -16.63 18.11
N LEU A 234 -11.00 -17.35 17.00
CA LEU A 234 -9.77 -18.09 16.72
C LEU A 234 -8.54 -17.17 16.73
N VAL A 235 -8.60 -16.06 15.99
CA VAL A 235 -7.49 -15.12 15.87
C VAL A 235 -7.15 -14.48 17.22
N GLU A 236 -8.17 -14.02 17.98
CA GLU A 236 -7.96 -13.26 19.21
C GLU A 236 -7.69 -14.17 20.41
N SER A 237 -8.47 -15.24 20.59
CA SER A 237 -8.39 -16.09 21.78
C SER A 237 -7.41 -17.25 21.64
N THR A 238 -7.22 -17.79 20.40
CA THR A 238 -6.36 -18.95 20.19
C THR A 238 -4.97 -18.56 19.68
N LEU A 239 -4.92 -17.64 18.69
CA LEU A 239 -3.65 -17.19 18.11
C LEU A 239 -3.04 -16.00 18.87
N GLY A 240 -3.82 -15.31 19.72
CA GLY A 240 -3.37 -14.17 20.52
C GLY A 240 -3.12 -12.88 19.73
N ALA A 241 -3.56 -12.80 18.49
CA ALA A 241 -3.43 -11.63 17.64
C ALA A 241 -4.71 -10.78 17.62
N GLN A 242 -4.65 -9.56 17.14
CA GLN A 242 -5.83 -8.72 16.94
C GLN A 242 -6.45 -9.00 15.58
N HIS A 243 -7.74 -9.28 15.51
CA HIS A 243 -8.47 -9.35 14.24
C HIS A 243 -8.96 -7.95 13.84
N ARG A 244 -8.68 -7.54 12.59
CA ARG A 244 -9.05 -6.22 12.07
C ARG A 244 -9.74 -6.35 10.72
N PHE A 245 -10.98 -5.91 10.65
CA PHE A 245 -11.68 -5.75 9.37
C PHE A 245 -11.23 -4.47 8.65
N ILE A 246 -11.11 -4.52 7.33
CA ILE A 246 -10.93 -3.30 6.54
C ILE A 246 -12.21 -2.45 6.61
N PRO A 247 -12.10 -1.10 6.67
CA PRO A 247 -13.27 -0.25 6.60
C PRO A 247 -14.00 -0.43 5.26
N PRO A 248 -15.35 -0.46 5.25
CA PRO A 248 -16.12 -0.59 4.02
C PRO A 248 -15.68 0.39 2.93
N GLY A 249 -15.55 -0.10 1.70
CA GLY A 249 -15.13 0.71 0.54
C GLY A 249 -13.64 1.07 0.47
N ARG A 250 -12.81 0.60 1.41
CA ARG A 250 -11.36 0.88 1.41
C ARG A 250 -10.51 -0.31 0.98
N LYS A 251 -10.75 -0.86 -0.20
CA LYS A 251 -9.97 -1.99 -0.80
C LYS A 251 -8.45 -1.79 -0.74
N ASN A 252 -7.96 -0.55 -0.86
CA ASN A 252 -6.52 -0.25 -0.79
C ASN A 252 -5.83 -0.72 0.51
N HIS A 253 -6.56 -1.08 1.54
CA HIS A 253 -5.98 -1.60 2.78
C HIS A 253 -5.50 -3.05 2.65
N GLN A 254 -6.01 -3.81 1.69
CA GLN A 254 -5.57 -5.18 1.37
C GLN A 254 -4.66 -5.27 0.13
N ALA A 255 -4.12 -4.16 -0.34
CA ALA A 255 -3.32 -4.11 -1.57
C ALA A 255 -2.10 -5.05 -1.61
N ASP A 256 -1.60 -5.51 -0.47
CA ASP A 256 -0.49 -6.47 -0.46
C ASP A 256 -0.94 -7.87 -0.84
N VAL A 257 -2.04 -8.36 -0.27
CA VAL A 257 -2.60 -9.68 -0.61
C VAL A 257 -3.23 -9.65 -2.02
N GLU A 258 -3.94 -8.58 -2.40
CA GLU A 258 -4.43 -8.41 -3.77
C GLU A 258 -3.30 -8.50 -4.80
N THR A 259 -2.12 -7.94 -4.49
CA THR A 259 -0.94 -8.06 -5.37
C THR A 259 -0.45 -9.50 -5.50
N VAL A 260 -0.62 -10.34 -4.47
CA VAL A 260 -0.32 -11.78 -4.58
C VAL A 260 -1.30 -12.46 -5.51
N HIS A 261 -2.59 -12.16 -5.37
CA HIS A 261 -3.64 -12.72 -6.21
C HIS A 261 -3.42 -12.42 -7.71
N ASP A 262 -2.99 -11.18 -8.03
CA ASP A 262 -2.60 -10.84 -9.40
C ASP A 262 -1.37 -11.65 -9.88
N ARG A 263 -0.37 -11.80 -9.01
CA ARG A 263 0.88 -12.48 -9.38
C ARG A 263 0.73 -14.00 -9.48
N ILE A 264 -0.01 -14.63 -8.56
CA ILE A 264 -0.23 -16.09 -8.64
C ILE A 264 -1.06 -16.44 -9.89
N GLU A 265 -1.99 -15.58 -10.27
CA GLU A 265 -2.73 -15.74 -11.52
C GLU A 265 -1.79 -15.70 -12.73
N GLU A 266 -0.93 -14.68 -12.82
CA GLU A 266 0.01 -14.53 -13.95
C GLU A 266 1.13 -15.57 -13.95
N GLU A 267 1.68 -15.92 -12.77
CA GLU A 267 2.92 -16.70 -12.65
C GLU A 267 2.67 -18.19 -12.36
N PHE A 268 1.42 -18.58 -12.08
CA PHE A 268 1.07 -19.97 -11.76
C PHE A 268 -0.18 -20.43 -12.50
N PHE A 269 -1.36 -19.89 -12.23
CA PHE A 269 -2.62 -20.40 -12.77
C PHE A 269 -2.71 -20.30 -14.30
N ASN A 270 -2.20 -19.22 -14.90
CA ASN A 270 -2.22 -19.03 -16.36
C ASN A 270 -1.12 -19.82 -17.11
N LEU A 271 -0.21 -20.47 -16.39
CA LEU A 271 0.92 -21.20 -16.98
C LEU A 271 0.85 -22.70 -16.75
N GLU A 272 0.34 -23.12 -15.58
CA GLU A 272 0.40 -24.51 -15.15
C GLU A 272 -0.83 -25.31 -15.59
N ARG A 273 -0.60 -26.59 -15.88
CA ARG A 273 -1.63 -27.60 -16.09
C ARG A 273 -1.60 -28.62 -14.96
N PHE A 274 -2.77 -29.04 -14.51
CA PHE A 274 -2.92 -29.93 -13.38
C PHE A 274 -3.51 -31.27 -13.81
N ALA A 275 -2.75 -32.32 -13.63
CA ALA A 275 -3.20 -33.67 -13.97
C ALA A 275 -4.29 -34.15 -13.01
N ASP A 276 -4.12 -33.88 -11.74
CA ASP A 276 -5.05 -34.21 -10.65
C ASP A 276 -4.88 -33.28 -9.47
N ARG A 277 -5.71 -33.46 -8.43
CA ARG A 277 -5.66 -32.67 -7.19
C ARG A 277 -4.30 -32.78 -6.48
N LYS A 278 -3.69 -33.95 -6.45
CA LYS A 278 -2.37 -34.15 -5.82
C LYS A 278 -1.27 -33.39 -6.56
N ASN A 279 -1.27 -33.46 -7.88
CA ASN A 279 -0.35 -32.71 -8.74
C ASN A 279 -0.53 -31.18 -8.54
N PHE A 280 -1.77 -30.72 -8.39
CA PHE A 280 -2.07 -29.32 -8.06
C PHE A 280 -1.37 -28.88 -6.77
N PHE A 281 -1.56 -29.61 -5.66
CA PHE A 281 -0.95 -29.24 -4.37
C PHE A 281 0.57 -29.34 -4.37
N LEU A 282 1.14 -30.28 -5.11
CA LEU A 282 2.59 -30.37 -5.30
C LEU A 282 3.13 -29.10 -5.98
N LYS A 283 2.51 -28.70 -7.09
CA LYS A 283 2.90 -27.49 -7.84
C LYS A 283 2.65 -26.22 -7.05
N ALA A 284 1.52 -26.09 -6.37
CA ALA A 284 1.20 -24.94 -5.51
C ALA A 284 2.20 -24.81 -4.36
N SER A 285 2.59 -25.90 -3.71
CA SER A 285 3.62 -25.92 -2.67
C SER A 285 4.99 -25.49 -3.22
N ALA A 286 5.37 -25.96 -4.40
CA ALA A 286 6.61 -25.57 -5.06
C ALA A 286 6.63 -24.08 -5.41
N TRP A 287 5.51 -23.54 -5.96
CA TRP A 287 5.37 -22.14 -6.25
C TRP A 287 5.42 -21.27 -4.99
N GLN A 288 4.73 -21.64 -3.91
CA GLN A 288 4.78 -20.97 -2.61
C GLN A 288 6.20 -20.92 -2.04
N LEU A 289 6.92 -22.04 -2.10
CA LEU A 289 8.31 -22.10 -1.62
C LEU A 289 9.21 -21.21 -2.48
N TRP A 290 9.08 -21.28 -3.81
CA TRP A 290 9.83 -20.42 -4.73
C TRP A 290 9.54 -18.94 -4.47
N TRP A 291 8.27 -18.55 -4.24
CA TRP A 291 7.89 -17.20 -3.88
C TRP A 291 8.62 -16.71 -2.62
N ASN A 292 8.64 -17.52 -1.57
CA ASN A 292 9.21 -17.14 -0.29
C ASN A 292 10.74 -17.12 -0.28
N THR A 293 11.40 -17.97 -1.04
CA THR A 293 12.86 -18.18 -0.97
C THR A 293 13.63 -17.65 -2.18
N THR A 294 13.02 -17.58 -3.36
CA THR A 294 13.74 -17.32 -4.61
C THR A 294 13.25 -16.07 -5.33
N ARG A 295 11.94 -15.84 -5.34
CA ARG A 295 11.34 -14.72 -6.07
C ARG A 295 11.67 -13.38 -5.44
N LYS A 296 12.41 -12.55 -6.18
CA LYS A 296 12.78 -11.19 -5.74
C LYS A 296 11.61 -10.23 -5.90
N ASN A 297 11.42 -9.34 -4.92
CA ASN A 297 10.39 -8.32 -4.94
C ASN A 297 11.01 -6.93 -5.15
N SER A 298 10.73 -6.29 -6.29
CA SER A 298 11.23 -4.95 -6.62
C SER A 298 10.79 -3.88 -5.62
N TYR A 299 9.60 -4.03 -5.02
CA TYR A 299 9.14 -3.13 -3.96
C TYR A 299 9.87 -3.30 -2.62
N LYS A 300 10.60 -4.40 -2.46
CA LYS A 300 11.39 -4.75 -1.26
C LYS A 300 12.88 -4.77 -1.57
N ALA A 301 13.33 -3.83 -2.39
CA ALA A 301 14.74 -3.67 -2.81
C ALA A 301 15.32 -4.94 -3.47
N ASN A 302 14.54 -5.61 -4.30
CA ASN A 302 14.90 -6.87 -4.99
C ASN A 302 15.33 -7.99 -4.04
N ARG A 303 14.78 -8.03 -2.81
CA ARG A 303 15.01 -9.12 -1.85
C ARG A 303 13.84 -10.09 -1.86
N THR A 304 14.13 -11.34 -1.49
CA THR A 304 13.13 -12.36 -1.24
C THR A 304 12.54 -12.20 0.17
N PRO A 305 11.34 -12.73 0.46
CA PRO A 305 10.82 -12.80 1.82
C PRO A 305 11.79 -13.40 2.82
N ASP A 306 12.46 -14.50 2.45
CA ASP A 306 13.45 -15.16 3.29
C ASP A 306 14.66 -14.27 3.60
N GLN A 307 15.20 -13.55 2.63
CA GLN A 307 16.31 -12.61 2.83
C GLN A 307 15.93 -11.47 3.78
N ILE A 308 14.68 -10.98 3.72
CA ILE A 308 14.20 -9.94 4.63
C ILE A 308 14.05 -10.52 6.05
N LEU A 309 13.47 -11.71 6.15
CA LEU A 309 13.32 -12.39 7.42
C LEU A 309 14.67 -12.70 8.07
N LEU A 310 15.65 -13.18 7.31
CA LEU A 310 17.01 -13.46 7.78
C LEU A 310 17.68 -12.19 8.32
N GLN A 311 17.50 -11.05 7.66
CA GLN A 311 18.05 -9.78 8.11
C GLN A 311 17.48 -9.34 9.46
N ASP A 312 16.17 -9.49 9.66
CA ASP A 312 15.47 -9.05 10.88
C ASP A 312 15.58 -10.10 12.02
N LYS A 313 15.70 -11.37 11.68
CA LYS A 313 15.78 -12.51 12.59
C LYS A 313 16.86 -13.51 12.13
N PRO A 314 18.15 -13.22 12.36
CA PRO A 314 19.26 -14.10 11.93
C PRO A 314 19.19 -15.52 12.51
N GLN A 315 18.63 -15.68 13.70
CA GLN A 315 18.48 -16.96 14.42
C GLN A 315 17.18 -17.71 14.10
N ARG A 316 16.45 -17.32 13.01
CA ARG A 316 15.19 -17.95 12.66
C ARG A 316 15.34 -19.43 12.30
N ASP A 317 14.30 -20.21 12.53
CA ASP A 317 14.20 -21.55 11.95
C ASP A 317 13.96 -21.41 10.43
N PRO A 318 14.85 -21.94 9.56
CA PRO A 318 14.66 -21.92 8.12
C PRO A 318 13.40 -22.66 7.65
N LYS A 319 12.86 -23.57 8.47
CA LYS A 319 11.62 -24.30 8.17
C LYS A 319 10.36 -23.45 8.16
N VAL A 320 10.43 -22.17 8.53
CA VAL A 320 9.27 -21.26 8.49
C VAL A 320 8.59 -21.20 7.12
N TRP A 321 9.35 -21.39 6.04
CA TRP A 321 8.81 -21.39 4.68
C TRP A 321 8.42 -22.77 4.15
N PHE A 322 8.58 -23.84 4.93
CA PHE A 322 8.33 -25.22 4.49
C PHE A 322 6.91 -25.74 4.82
N LEU A 323 6.01 -24.87 5.20
CA LEU A 323 4.59 -25.20 5.22
C LEU A 323 4.13 -25.43 3.77
N GLN A 324 3.64 -26.62 3.46
CA GLN A 324 3.10 -26.90 2.13
C GLN A 324 1.77 -26.16 1.93
N ALA A 325 1.41 -25.89 0.67
CA ALA A 325 0.08 -25.43 0.33
C ALA A 325 -0.97 -26.45 0.83
N MET A 326 -1.97 -25.97 1.55
CA MET A 326 -2.87 -26.81 2.35
C MET A 326 -4.12 -27.20 1.58
N ASP A 327 -4.45 -28.50 1.59
CA ASP A 327 -5.78 -29.00 1.21
C ASP A 327 -6.72 -28.87 2.41
N LEU A 328 -7.53 -27.79 2.42
CA LEU A 328 -8.40 -27.49 3.54
C LEU A 328 -9.57 -28.48 3.65
N ASP A 329 -10.06 -29.00 2.53
CA ASP A 329 -11.12 -30.01 2.51
C ASP A 329 -10.63 -31.31 3.19
N ASP A 330 -9.42 -31.78 2.87
CA ASP A 330 -8.82 -32.96 3.50
C ASP A 330 -8.53 -32.73 4.99
N LEU A 331 -8.02 -31.53 5.35
CA LEU A 331 -7.77 -31.18 6.74
C LEU A 331 -9.06 -31.15 7.58
N LEU A 332 -10.16 -30.65 7.03
CA LEU A 332 -11.48 -30.66 7.72
C LEU A 332 -12.05 -32.07 7.82
N ALA A 333 -11.96 -32.89 6.76
CA ALA A 333 -12.40 -34.27 6.77
C ALA A 333 -11.67 -35.11 7.85
N ARG A 334 -10.34 -34.98 7.95
CA ARG A 334 -9.53 -35.63 8.99
C ARG A 334 -9.93 -35.19 10.41
N ARG A 335 -10.26 -33.89 10.61
CA ARG A 335 -10.73 -33.39 11.91
C ARG A 335 -12.11 -33.96 12.28
N ALA A 336 -13.01 -34.09 11.32
CA ALA A 336 -14.33 -34.69 11.54
C ALA A 336 -14.22 -36.16 11.93
N ASN A 337 -13.39 -36.93 11.23
CA ASN A 337 -13.14 -38.36 11.50
C ASN A 337 -12.49 -38.59 12.87
N ASN A 338 -11.58 -37.71 13.31
CA ASN A 338 -10.95 -37.78 14.62
C ASN A 338 -11.95 -37.46 15.75
N LYS A 339 -12.90 -36.53 15.51
CA LYS A 339 -13.99 -36.24 16.50
C LYS A 339 -14.97 -37.40 16.65
N THR A 340 -15.29 -38.12 15.58
CA THR A 340 -16.12 -39.31 15.62
C THR A 340 -15.44 -40.48 16.35
N ARG A 341 -14.15 -40.69 16.10
CA ARG A 341 -13.38 -41.72 16.84
C ARG A 341 -13.25 -41.42 18.33
N SER A 342 -13.08 -40.15 18.71
CA SER A 342 -13.00 -39.79 20.15
C SER A 342 -14.34 -39.82 20.85
N LYS A 343 -15.47 -39.63 20.15
CA LYS A 343 -16.84 -39.80 20.70
C LYS A 343 -17.20 -41.26 20.94
N SER A 344 -16.70 -42.16 20.11
CA SER A 344 -16.90 -43.62 20.32
C SER A 344 -16.04 -44.19 21.46
N ALA A 345 -15.00 -43.47 21.89
CA ALA A 345 -14.09 -43.94 22.95
C ALA A 345 -14.40 -43.44 24.35
N LYS A 346 -15.09 -42.30 24.54
CA LYS A 346 -15.60 -41.81 25.88
C LYS A 346 -16.54 -40.62 25.66
N GLY A 347 -17.67 -40.63 26.37
CA GLY A 347 -18.64 -39.51 26.45
C GLY A 347 -18.05 -38.28 27.19
N GLY A 348 -17.13 -37.59 26.61
CA GLY A 348 -16.56 -36.35 27.14
C GLY A 348 -16.11 -35.45 25.99
N TYR A 349 -16.43 -34.18 26.08
CA TYR A 349 -16.02 -33.16 25.10
C TYR A 349 -14.47 -33.01 25.14
N TYR A 350 -13.78 -33.66 24.21
CA TYR A 350 -12.34 -33.48 24.03
C TYR A 350 -12.08 -32.48 22.89
N VAL A 351 -11.53 -31.33 23.22
CA VAL A 351 -10.90 -30.45 22.25
C VAL A 351 -9.49 -31.03 22.01
N PRO A 352 -9.17 -31.60 20.85
CA PRO A 352 -7.83 -32.08 20.62
C PRO A 352 -6.88 -30.89 20.64
N ALA A 353 -5.91 -30.94 21.56
CA ALA A 353 -4.81 -29.97 21.57
C ALA A 353 -4.14 -29.95 20.18
N LEU A 354 -4.05 -28.80 19.58
CA LEU A 354 -3.18 -28.60 18.42
C LEU A 354 -1.76 -28.91 18.88
N PRO A 355 -0.97 -29.76 18.19
CA PRO A 355 0.39 -30.04 18.59
C PRO A 355 1.18 -28.72 18.61
N GLY A 356 1.62 -28.32 19.81
CA GLY A 356 2.41 -27.10 20.02
C GLY A 356 1.76 -25.98 20.85
N PHE A 357 0.49 -26.11 21.29
CA PHE A 357 -0.09 -25.18 22.25
C PHE A 357 -0.04 -25.78 23.66
N PRO A 358 0.43 -25.03 24.68
CA PRO A 358 0.39 -25.50 26.05
C PRO A 358 -1.05 -25.69 26.49
N THR A 359 -1.37 -26.85 27.02
CA THR A 359 -2.64 -27.15 27.67
C THR A 359 -2.75 -26.34 28.96
N ALA A 360 -3.82 -25.56 29.05
CA ALA A 360 -4.49 -25.02 30.24
C ALA A 360 -3.63 -24.41 31.36
N CYS A 361 -3.92 -23.18 31.69
CA CYS A 361 -3.65 -22.58 32.99
C CYS A 361 -4.17 -23.51 34.12
N PRO A 362 -3.34 -23.79 35.14
CA PRO A 362 -3.83 -24.50 36.32
C PRO A 362 -4.83 -23.59 37.06
N SER A 363 -6.05 -24.11 37.30
CA SER A 363 -7.04 -23.53 38.19
C SER A 363 -6.43 -23.27 39.57
N ARG A 364 -6.39 -22.00 39.99
CA ARG A 364 -6.10 -21.65 41.39
C ARG A 364 -7.24 -22.20 42.27
N PRO A 365 -6.92 -22.87 43.36
CA PRO A 365 -7.96 -23.24 44.32
C PRO A 365 -8.48 -21.99 45.04
N CYS A 366 -9.79 -21.82 45.06
CA CYS A 366 -10.48 -20.88 45.92
C CYS A 366 -10.28 -21.28 47.36
N GLY A 367 -9.35 -20.58 48.09
CA GLY A 367 -9.28 -20.64 49.53
C GLY A 367 -10.40 -19.85 50.16
N ARG A 368 -11.27 -20.55 50.90
CA ARG A 368 -12.17 -19.94 51.91
C ARG A 368 -11.36 -19.56 53.12
N SER A 369 -11.43 -18.35 53.55
CA SER A 369 -11.68 -17.89 54.93
C SER A 369 -11.76 -16.38 54.95
#